data_03a1ffffca5bdabb82ba9f20903fb6ce
#
_entry.id   03a1ffffca5bdabb82ba9f20903fb6ce
#
_cell.length_a   1.000
_cell.length_b   1.000
_cell.length_c   1.000
_cell.angle_alpha   90.00
_cell.angle_beta   90.00
_cell.angle_gamma   90.00
#
_symmetry.space_group_name_H-M   'P 1'
#
loop_
_entity.id
_entity.type
_entity.pdbx_description
1 polymer ?
#
loop_
_entity_poly.entity_id
_entity_poly.type
_entity_poly.pdbx_seq_one_letter_code
_entity_poly.pdbx_strand_id
1 'polypeptide(L)' 'YMVFETKSGSRYFTDSTAKTISGGKLTEPVSYTHGSAIIGAPAVFYLANGRILRTSTVTRYVM' A
#
# COMPACT_ATOMS: atom_id res chain seq x y z
N TYR A 1 -2.39 7.02 9.77
CA TYR A 1 -1.44 6.78 8.68
C TYR A 1 -0.63 5.54 8.93
N MET A 2 -0.32 4.85 7.87
CA MET A 2 0.65 3.77 7.92
C MET A 2 1.61 3.94 6.74
N VAL A 3 2.92 3.81 7.00
CA VAL A 3 3.93 3.84 5.96
C VAL A 3 4.68 2.52 6.03
N PHE A 4 4.78 1.83 4.92
CA PHE A 4 5.50 0.57 4.87
C PHE A 4 6.45 0.51 3.69
N GLU A 5 7.49 -0.27 3.85
CA GLU A 5 8.50 -0.52 2.81
C GLU A 5 8.44 -1.96 2.37
N THR A 6 8.79 -2.19 1.12
CA THR A 6 8.79 -3.51 0.52
C THR A 6 10.20 -3.94 0.12
N LYS A 7 10.35 -5.21 -0.16
CA LYS A 7 11.65 -5.80 -0.51
C LYS A 7 12.25 -5.17 -1.76
N SER A 8 11.42 -4.68 -2.66
CA SER A 8 11.90 -3.99 -3.88
C SER A 8 12.39 -2.57 -3.62
N GLY A 9 12.29 -2.09 -2.38
CA GLY A 9 12.71 -0.74 -2.01
C GLY A 9 11.61 0.31 -2.16
N SER A 10 10.42 -0.08 -2.53
CA SER A 10 9.29 0.85 -2.63
C SER A 10 8.74 1.20 -1.25
N ARG A 11 8.28 2.45 -1.11
CA ARG A 11 7.66 2.93 0.11
C ARG A 11 6.25 3.40 -0.22
N TYR A 12 5.28 2.93 0.57
CA TYR A 12 3.87 3.24 0.37
C TYR A 12 3.31 3.95 1.59
N PHE A 13 2.41 4.89 1.34
CA PHE A 13 1.72 5.67 2.37
C PHE A 13 0.24 5.35 2.30
N THR A 14 -0.35 4.99 3.43
CA THR A 14 -1.79 4.73 3.49
C THR A 14 -2.44 5.68 4.48
N ASP A 15 -3.65 6.11 4.15
CA ASP A 15 -4.49 6.91 5.02
C ASP A 15 -5.80 6.16 5.21
N SER A 16 -5.98 5.56 6.39
CA SER A 16 -7.17 4.75 6.67
C SER A 16 -8.44 5.60 6.84
N THR A 17 -8.30 6.86 7.16
CA THR A 17 -9.46 7.76 7.26
C THR A 17 -9.97 8.14 5.88
N ALA A 18 -9.08 8.56 4.99
CA ALA A 18 -9.43 8.92 3.62
C ALA A 18 -9.54 7.70 2.71
N LYS A 19 -9.06 6.54 3.15
CA LYS A 19 -9.01 5.32 2.35
C LYS A 19 -8.22 5.51 1.08
N THR A 20 -7.00 6.04 1.20
CA THR A 20 -6.10 6.25 0.06
C THR A 20 -4.76 5.59 0.28
N ILE A 21 -4.12 5.21 -0.83
CA ILE A 21 -2.76 4.70 -0.84
C ILE A 21 -1.97 5.43 -1.92
N SER A 22 -0.71 5.77 -1.61
CA SER A 22 0.18 6.46 -2.53
C SER A 22 1.60 5.92 -2.39
N GLY A 23 2.47 6.35 -3.28
CA GLY A 23 3.88 5.96 -3.28
C GLY A 23 4.17 4.79 -4.20
N GLY A 24 5.37 4.24 -4.09
CA GLY A 24 5.81 3.17 -4.97
C GLY A 24 5.71 3.55 -6.44
N LYS A 25 4.99 2.76 -7.22
CA LYS A 25 4.77 3.03 -8.65
C LYS A 25 3.56 3.93 -8.92
N LEU A 26 2.84 4.31 -7.87
CA LEU A 26 1.67 5.17 -8.02
C LEU A 26 2.13 6.60 -8.24
N THR A 27 1.60 7.25 -9.27
CA THR A 27 1.94 8.62 -9.58
C THR A 27 1.13 9.62 -8.75
N GLU A 28 0.01 9.17 -8.19
CA GLU A 28 -0.84 9.98 -7.33
C GLU A 28 -1.58 9.07 -6.36
N PRO A 29 -2.14 9.62 -5.27
CA PRO A 29 -2.93 8.81 -4.35
C PRO A 29 -4.15 8.22 -5.04
N VAL A 30 -4.46 6.96 -4.72
CA VAL A 30 -5.64 6.29 -5.25
C VAL A 30 -6.49 5.78 -4.09
N SER A 31 -7.80 5.76 -4.28
CA SER A 31 -8.73 5.27 -3.27
C SER A 31 -8.76 3.74 -3.26
N TYR A 32 -8.87 3.17 -2.07
CA TYR A 32 -9.05 1.74 -1.92
C TYR A 32 -10.27 1.46 -1.03
N THR A 33 -10.84 0.27 -1.18
CA THR A 33 -11.99 -0.15 -0.36
C THR A 33 -11.53 -0.96 0.84
N HIS A 34 -10.58 -1.86 0.64
CA HIS A 34 -9.96 -2.60 1.73
C HIS A 34 -8.60 -3.12 1.27
N GLY A 35 -7.77 -3.48 2.22
CA GLY A 35 -6.44 -3.98 1.93
C GLY A 35 -5.70 -4.35 3.20
N SER A 36 -4.52 -4.91 3.03
CA SER A 36 -3.68 -5.29 4.16
C SER A 36 -2.21 -5.18 3.77
N ALA A 37 -1.38 -4.90 4.78
CA ALA A 37 0.07 -4.86 4.64
C ALA A 37 0.66 -5.53 5.86
N ILE A 38 1.11 -6.75 5.71
CA ILE A 38 1.65 -7.57 6.80
C ILE A 38 3.11 -7.87 6.49
N ILE A 39 3.99 -7.63 7.46
CA ILE A 39 5.42 -7.93 7.30
C ILE A 39 5.59 -9.42 6.99
N GLY A 40 6.38 -9.71 5.97
CA GLY A 40 6.63 -11.08 5.53
C GLY A 40 5.75 -11.53 4.38
N ALA A 41 4.81 -10.71 3.93
CA ALA A 41 3.91 -11.03 2.83
C ALA A 41 3.73 -9.82 1.91
N PRO A 42 3.34 -10.02 0.65
CA PRO A 42 2.97 -8.90 -0.22
C PRO A 42 1.77 -8.15 0.34
N ALA A 43 1.77 -6.83 0.22
CA ALA A 43 0.59 -6.05 0.53
C ALA A 43 -0.39 -6.14 -0.63
N VAL A 44 -1.68 -6.22 -0.32
CA VAL A 44 -2.74 -6.30 -1.32
C VAL A 44 -3.79 -5.26 -0.97
N PHE A 45 -4.11 -4.41 -1.93
CA PHE A 45 -5.14 -3.37 -1.76
C PHE A 45 -6.11 -3.45 -2.92
N TYR A 46 -7.40 -3.50 -2.59
CA TYR A 46 -8.47 -3.51 -3.57
C TYR A 46 -8.88 -2.07 -3.83
N LEU A 47 -8.57 -1.59 -5.02
CA LEU A 47 -8.76 -0.18 -5.37
C LEU A 47 -10.21 0.08 -5.77
N ALA A 48 -10.64 1.33 -5.58
CA ALA A 48 -12.01 1.73 -5.89
C ALA A 48 -12.34 1.61 -7.38
N ASN A 49 -11.31 1.64 -8.25
CA ASN A 49 -11.50 1.50 -9.70
C ASN A 49 -11.63 0.04 -10.16
N GLY A 50 -11.68 -0.91 -9.24
CA GLY A 50 -11.79 -2.33 -9.56
C GLY A 50 -10.46 -3.04 -9.75
N ARG A 51 -9.35 -2.33 -9.72
CA ARG A 51 -8.02 -2.92 -9.85
C ARG A 51 -7.52 -3.40 -8.48
N ILE A 52 -6.55 -4.29 -8.52
CA ILE A 52 -5.87 -4.79 -7.33
C ILE A 52 -4.43 -4.34 -7.39
N LEU A 53 -3.99 -3.66 -6.33
CA LEU A 53 -2.59 -3.31 -6.15
C LEU A 53 -1.94 -4.40 -5.30
N ARG A 54 -0.93 -5.06 -5.86
CA ARG A 54 -0.15 -6.06 -5.14
C ARG A 54 1.31 -5.63 -5.16
N THR A 55 1.91 -5.54 -3.99
CA THR A 55 3.30 -5.11 -3.85
C THR A 55 4.23 -6.30 -3.69
N SER A 56 5.53 -6.04 -3.70
CA SER A 56 6.47 -7.05 -3.23
C SER A 56 6.32 -7.22 -1.71
N THR A 57 7.06 -8.16 -1.14
CA THR A 57 6.95 -8.49 0.28
C THR A 57 7.22 -7.27 1.16
N VAL A 58 6.33 -7.02 2.10
CA VAL A 58 6.48 -5.95 3.09
C VAL A 58 7.60 -6.35 4.05
N THR A 59 8.58 -5.47 4.23
CA THR A 59 9.74 -5.74 5.07
C THR A 59 9.68 -5.03 6.40
N ARG A 60 9.07 -3.83 6.45
CA ARG A 60 8.96 -3.10 7.71
C ARG A 60 7.91 -2.01 7.61
N TYR A 61 7.43 -1.60 8.77
CA TYR A 61 6.64 -0.38 8.90
C TYR A 61 7.56 0.77 9.27
N VAL A 62 7.37 1.93 8.62
CA VAL A 62 8.21 3.10 8.85
C VAL A 62 7.56 4.02 9.89
N MET A 63 6.22 4.03 9.93
CA MET A 63 5.54 4.84 10.91
C MET A 63 4.11 4.33 11.12
#